data_e2c7b492c048c5672b9853abbcd80e85
#
_entry.id   e2c7b492c048c5672b9853abbcd80e85
#
_cell.length_a   1.000
_cell.length_b   1.000
_cell.length_c   1.000
_cell.angle_alpha   90.00
_cell.angle_beta   90.00
_cell.angle_gamma   90.00
#
_symmetry.space_group_name_H-M   'P 1'
#
loop_
_entity.id
_entity.type
_entity.pdbx_description
1 polymer ?
#
loop_
_entity_poly.entity_id
_entity_poly.type
_entity_poly.pdbx_seq_one_letter_code
_entity_poly.pdbx_strand_id
1 'polypeptide(L)' 'KITVNCVAPGLIETEMTDDLPVDEMLKMIPLKRMGSVSEVAGTVSFLCSDDAAYITRQVISVNGGMV' A
#
# COMPACT_ATOMS: atom_id res chain seq x y z
N LYS A 1 12.70 -8.65 20.98
CA LYS A 1 11.28 -8.49 20.65
C LYS A 1 11.10 -8.48 19.14
N ILE A 2 10.06 -9.13 18.69
CA ILE A 2 9.74 -9.21 17.26
C ILE A 2 8.31 -8.72 17.07
N THR A 3 8.14 -7.82 16.10
CA THR A 3 6.81 -7.45 15.63
C THR A 3 6.54 -8.09 14.27
N VAL A 4 5.28 -8.43 14.00
CA VAL A 4 4.86 -9.02 12.74
C VAL A 4 3.66 -8.23 12.22
N ASN A 5 3.82 -7.63 11.05
CA ASN A 5 2.76 -6.86 10.39
C ASN A 5 2.66 -7.27 8.93
N CYS A 6 1.52 -6.96 8.33
CA CYS A 6 1.27 -7.22 6.92
C CYS A 6 1.00 -5.89 6.20
N VAL A 7 1.55 -5.74 5.01
CA VAL A 7 1.24 -4.61 4.14
C VAL A 7 0.44 -5.16 2.96
N ALA A 8 -0.75 -4.61 2.72
CA ALA A 8 -1.64 -5.05 1.66
C ALA A 8 -1.77 -3.93 0.61
N PRO A 9 -0.95 -3.97 -0.46
CA PRO A 9 -1.04 -2.96 -1.52
C PRO A 9 -2.32 -3.10 -2.33
N GLY A 10 -2.85 -1.97 -2.78
CA GLY A 10 -3.92 -1.94 -3.75
C GLY A 10 -3.38 -1.85 -5.17
N LEU A 11 -3.96 -0.93 -5.97
CA LEU A 11 -3.50 -0.72 -7.34
C LEU A 11 -2.23 0.14 -7.33
N ILE A 12 -1.12 -0.49 -7.67
CA ILE A 12 0.20 0.15 -7.65
C ILE A 12 0.74 0.21 -9.07
N GLU A 13 1.27 1.37 -9.46
CA GLU A 13 1.83 1.57 -10.77
C GLU A 13 3.16 0.82 -10.92
N THR A 14 3.15 -0.20 -11.78
CA THR A 14 4.31 -0.99 -12.14
C THR A 14 4.24 -1.30 -13.63
N GLU A 15 5.28 -1.89 -14.19
CA GLU A 15 5.25 -2.33 -15.59
C GLU A 15 4.11 -3.31 -15.87
N MET A 16 3.70 -4.07 -14.88
CA MET A 16 2.64 -5.08 -15.03
C MET A 16 1.24 -4.47 -15.08
N THR A 17 1.08 -3.19 -14.70
CA THR A 17 -0.23 -2.54 -14.69
C THR A 17 -0.58 -1.87 -16.01
N ASP A 18 0.35 -1.80 -16.96
CA ASP A 18 0.15 -1.11 -18.24
C ASP A 18 -1.00 -1.68 -19.08
N ASP A 19 -1.29 -2.97 -18.94
CA ASP A 19 -2.35 -3.65 -19.70
C ASP A 19 -3.69 -3.70 -18.97
N LEU A 20 -3.80 -3.07 -17.80
CA LEU A 20 -5.03 -3.10 -17.00
C LEU A 20 -5.98 -1.97 -17.39
N PRO A 21 -7.31 -2.15 -17.20
CA PRO A 21 -8.28 -1.08 -17.45
C PRO A 21 -8.22 -0.03 -16.35
N VAL A 22 -7.13 0.73 -16.32
CA VAL A 22 -6.79 1.66 -15.24
C VAL A 22 -7.88 2.71 -15.02
N ASP A 23 -8.42 3.30 -16.11
CA ASP A 23 -9.43 4.35 -16.00
C ASP A 23 -10.68 3.90 -15.23
N GLU A 24 -11.10 2.66 -15.45
CA GLU A 24 -12.24 2.12 -14.73
C GLU A 24 -11.89 1.80 -13.28
N MET A 25 -10.69 1.29 -13.05
CA MET A 25 -10.24 0.95 -11.70
C MET A 25 -10.05 2.19 -10.84
N LEU A 26 -9.59 3.30 -11.42
CA LEU A 26 -9.42 4.55 -10.69
C LEU A 26 -10.74 5.11 -10.15
N LYS A 27 -11.86 4.83 -10.79
CA LYS A 27 -13.17 5.26 -10.31
C LYS A 27 -13.52 4.66 -8.96
N MET A 28 -12.97 3.50 -8.65
CA MET A 28 -13.23 2.79 -7.40
C MET A 28 -12.29 3.21 -6.27
N ILE A 29 -11.29 4.03 -6.57
CA ILE A 29 -10.30 4.48 -5.60
C ILE A 29 -10.63 5.90 -5.16
N PRO A 30 -10.93 6.12 -3.86
CA PRO A 30 -11.24 7.47 -3.36
C PRO A 30 -10.21 8.53 -3.71
N LEU A 31 -8.91 8.20 -3.66
CA LEU A 31 -7.86 9.16 -4.02
C LEU A 31 -7.69 9.34 -5.53
N LYS A 32 -8.38 8.55 -6.35
CA LYS A 32 -8.44 8.70 -7.81
C LYS A 32 -7.08 8.62 -8.50
N ARG A 33 -6.15 7.87 -7.95
CA ARG A 33 -4.86 7.61 -8.57
C ARG A 33 -4.31 6.26 -8.11
N MET A 34 -3.39 5.71 -8.90
CA MET A 34 -2.61 4.56 -8.47
C MET A 34 -1.59 4.99 -7.43
N GLY A 35 -1.23 4.07 -6.54
CA GLY A 35 -0.10 4.28 -5.67
C GLY A 35 1.22 4.04 -6.39
N SER A 36 2.30 4.51 -5.82
CA SER A 36 3.64 4.25 -6.33
C SER A 36 4.33 3.16 -5.51
N VAL A 37 5.32 2.53 -6.13
CA VAL A 37 6.15 1.54 -5.44
C VAL A 37 6.78 2.15 -4.19
N SER A 38 7.22 3.40 -4.27
CA SER A 38 7.84 4.09 -3.13
C SER A 38 6.87 4.30 -1.96
N GLU A 39 5.57 4.48 -2.24
CA GLU A 39 4.58 4.62 -1.19
C GLU A 39 4.40 3.31 -0.40
N VAL A 40 4.45 2.17 -1.08
CA VAL A 40 4.43 0.88 -0.42
C VAL A 40 5.73 0.65 0.36
N ALA A 41 6.86 0.93 -0.28
CA ALA A 41 8.17 0.77 0.36
C ALA A 41 8.32 1.66 1.60
N GLY A 42 7.79 2.88 1.56
CA GLY A 42 7.80 3.79 2.71
C GLY A 42 7.02 3.23 3.90
N THR A 43 5.89 2.59 3.63
CA THR A 43 5.10 1.94 4.67
C THR A 43 5.88 0.81 5.33
N VAL A 44 6.53 -0.04 4.52
CA VAL A 44 7.36 -1.13 5.05
C VAL A 44 8.52 -0.57 5.87
N SER A 45 9.18 0.46 5.36
CA SER A 45 10.30 1.11 6.05
C SER A 45 9.87 1.65 7.42
N PHE A 46 8.69 2.30 7.49
CA PHE A 46 8.14 2.77 8.77
C PHE A 46 7.93 1.61 9.74
N LEU A 47 7.32 0.52 9.29
CA LEU A 47 7.05 -0.62 10.15
C LEU A 47 8.33 -1.29 10.66
N CYS A 48 9.44 -1.14 9.95
CA CYS A 48 10.74 -1.65 10.37
C CYS A 48 11.50 -0.67 11.28
N SER A 49 10.97 0.53 11.50
CA SER A 49 11.64 1.57 12.27
C SER A 49 11.30 1.48 13.76
N ASP A 50 12.07 2.19 14.58
CA ASP A 50 11.82 2.30 16.01
C ASP A 50 10.48 3.00 16.29
N ASP A 51 10.03 3.87 15.39
CA ASP A 51 8.75 4.54 15.54
C ASP A 51 7.56 3.58 15.52
N ALA A 52 7.73 2.38 14.97
CA ALA A 52 6.71 1.35 14.93
C ALA A 52 6.94 0.26 15.99
N ALA A 53 7.73 0.52 17.00
CA ALA A 53 8.12 -0.48 17.99
C ALA A 53 6.94 -1.07 18.79
N TYR A 54 5.84 -0.35 18.90
CA TYR A 54 4.65 -0.79 19.62
C TYR A 54 3.53 -1.24 18.69
N ILE A 55 3.85 -1.45 17.39
CA ILE A 55 2.88 -1.87 16.37
C ILE A 55 3.18 -3.33 16.01
N THR A 56 2.19 -4.19 16.19
CA THR A 56 2.30 -5.59 15.77
C THR A 56 0.91 -6.14 15.48
N ARG A 57 0.84 -7.18 14.64
CA ARG A 57 -0.38 -7.86 14.24
C ARG A 57 -1.36 -6.95 13.49
N GLN A 58 -0.81 -5.97 12.76
CA GLN A 58 -1.63 -5.06 11.97
C GLN A 58 -1.55 -5.42 10.49
N VAL A 59 -2.63 -5.15 9.79
CA VAL A 59 -2.68 -5.19 8.32
C VAL A 59 -2.85 -3.75 7.86
N ILE A 60 -1.84 -3.23 7.19
CA ILE A 60 -1.85 -1.86 6.68
C ILE A 60 -2.18 -1.90 5.19
N SER A 61 -3.34 -1.39 4.84
CA SER A 61 -3.75 -1.30 3.43
C SER A 61 -3.21 -0.02 2.81
N VAL A 62 -2.49 -0.16 1.70
CA VAL A 62 -1.92 0.97 0.96
C VAL A 62 -2.63 1.00 -0.40
N ASN A 63 -3.86 1.53 -0.41
CA ASN A 63 -4.79 1.34 -1.53
C ASN A 63 -5.58 2.61 -1.91
N GLY A 64 -5.20 3.77 -1.39
CA GLY A 64 -5.91 5.01 -1.72
C GLY A 64 -7.35 5.06 -1.19
N GLY A 65 -7.71 4.20 -0.27
CA GLY A 65 -9.04 4.14 0.33
C GLY A 65 -9.98 3.14 -0.34
N MET A 66 -9.51 2.36 -1.30
CA MET A 66 -10.33 1.33 -1.93
C MET A 66 -10.60 0.21 -0.93
N VAL A 67 -11.87 -0.12 -0.75
CA VAL A 67 -12.30 -1.15 0.20
C VAL A 67 -12.53 -2.46 -0.53
#